data_9da829f2ebf75825026e52762dd1731d
#
_entry.id   9da829f2ebf75825026e52762dd1731d
#
_cell.length_a   1.000
_cell.length_b   1.000
_cell.length_c   1.000
_cell.angle_alpha   90.00
_cell.angle_beta   90.00
_cell.angle_gamma   90.00
#
_symmetry.space_group_name_H-M   'P 1'
#
loop_
_entity.id
_entity.type
_entity.pdbx_description
1 polymer ?
#
loop_
_entity_poly.entity_id
_entity_poly.type
_entity_poly.pdbx_seq_one_letter_code
_entity_poly.pdbx_strand_id
1 'polypeptide(L)'
;MMSGVLDEDETVMMCCAACGVAENENIKLKKCNACKSVRYCGVQCQKDHRPQHKRACKKRVAELRDEILFKQPESTHLGDCPICCLPLPIDDDKYIMMACCSKMICNGCNYANRMRELEGKIQQKCPFCRHPRAKSQKEAERDLMKRAEANDPVSMSQMGVRCYQEGDYKGAFGYLTKAAGLGDIDAHFELSNLYSEGKGVVQEDKKKEVYHLEEAAIRGHPKARHNLGCYESERFKDERTTKHFIIAANLGDDDSMKMVKKGFQGGLVSKEDFAAALRAHHAVVDATKSPQRVAAEKSKYY
;
A
#
# COMPACT_ATOMS: atom_id res chain seq x y z
N MET A 1 30.66 33.26 37.21
CA MET A 1 30.67 31.84 37.70
C MET A 1 29.84 31.03 36.76
N MET A 2 30.48 30.34 35.84
CA MET A 2 29.81 29.47 34.86
C MET A 2 29.76 28.06 35.48
N SER A 3 28.57 27.56 35.79
CA SER A 3 28.38 26.15 36.18
C SER A 3 28.15 25.34 34.90
N GLY A 4 29.19 24.62 34.53
CA GLY A 4 29.09 23.63 33.45
C GLY A 4 28.18 22.48 33.89
N VAL A 5 27.17 22.26 33.10
CA VAL A 5 26.37 21.02 33.12
C VAL A 5 27.21 19.97 32.41
N LEU A 6 27.68 18.99 33.15
CA LEU A 6 28.34 17.81 32.62
C LEU A 6 27.20 16.94 32.02
N ASP A 7 27.17 16.80 30.73
CA ASP A 7 26.44 15.73 30.06
C ASP A 7 27.10 14.40 30.41
N GLU A 8 26.52 13.70 31.38
CA GLU A 8 26.82 12.31 31.65
C GLU A 8 26.30 11.43 30.53
N ASP A 9 27.11 11.20 29.51
CA ASP A 9 26.92 10.18 28.49
C ASP A 9 27.00 8.79 29.18
N GLU A 10 25.87 8.35 29.76
CA GLU A 10 25.74 7.00 30.30
C GLU A 10 25.92 6.02 29.13
N THR A 11 27.14 5.53 28.94
CA THR A 11 27.43 4.36 28.11
C THR A 11 26.75 3.15 28.75
N VAL A 12 25.49 2.94 28.37
CA VAL A 12 24.70 1.75 28.74
C VAL A 12 25.47 0.53 28.26
N MET A 13 26.21 -0.12 29.16
CA MET A 13 26.92 -1.36 28.85
C MET A 13 25.92 -2.38 28.33
N MET A 14 26.04 -2.73 27.07
CA MET A 14 25.16 -3.69 26.43
C MET A 14 25.51 -5.10 26.91
N CYS A 15 24.59 -5.71 27.67
CA CYS A 15 24.77 -7.04 28.23
C CYS A 15 23.84 -8.07 27.61
N CYS A 16 24.25 -9.33 27.64
CA CYS A 16 23.41 -10.47 27.28
C CYS A 16 22.23 -10.58 28.25
N ALA A 17 21.00 -10.58 27.73
CA ALA A 17 19.78 -10.62 28.55
C ALA A 17 19.55 -11.91 29.32
N ALA A 18 20.35 -12.96 29.07
CA ALA A 18 20.27 -14.23 29.77
C ALA A 18 21.38 -14.39 30.82
N CYS A 19 22.64 -14.20 30.44
CA CYS A 19 23.79 -14.49 31.31
C CYS A 19 24.52 -13.24 31.82
N GLY A 20 24.09 -12.03 31.40
CA GLY A 20 24.67 -10.76 31.86
C GLY A 20 26.03 -10.41 31.27
N VAL A 21 26.64 -11.25 30.43
CA VAL A 21 27.95 -10.96 29.85
C VAL A 21 27.87 -9.69 28.98
N ALA A 22 28.82 -8.77 29.21
CA ALA A 22 28.91 -7.54 28.44
C ALA A 22 29.50 -7.76 27.05
N GLU A 23 29.12 -6.95 26.09
CA GLU A 23 29.75 -6.91 24.79
C GLU A 23 31.21 -6.42 24.89
N ASN A 24 32.14 -7.10 24.21
CA ASN A 24 33.54 -6.72 24.15
C ASN A 24 34.12 -7.12 22.76
N GLU A 25 35.44 -6.98 22.62
CA GLU A 25 36.10 -7.30 21.34
C GLU A 25 35.89 -8.75 20.89
N ASN A 26 35.81 -9.70 21.87
CA ASN A 26 35.66 -11.13 21.59
C ASN A 26 34.20 -11.60 21.61
N ILE A 27 33.29 -10.85 22.23
CA ILE A 27 31.87 -11.22 22.39
C ILE A 27 30.99 -10.17 21.74
N LYS A 28 30.41 -10.52 20.58
CA LYS A 28 29.40 -9.66 19.88
C LYS A 28 27.99 -10.12 20.22
N LEU A 29 27.20 -9.21 20.76
CA LEU A 29 25.81 -9.49 21.11
C LEU A 29 24.87 -9.35 19.89
N LYS A 30 24.05 -10.36 19.65
CA LYS A 30 23.05 -10.37 18.58
C LYS A 30 21.68 -9.98 19.12
N LYS A 31 21.02 -9.04 18.47
CA LYS A 31 19.64 -8.64 18.81
C LYS A 31 18.67 -9.81 18.62
N CYS A 32 17.63 -9.89 19.45
CA CYS A 32 16.49 -10.76 19.19
C CYS A 32 15.93 -10.49 17.77
N ASN A 33 15.86 -11.51 16.93
CA ASN A 33 15.44 -11.35 15.53
C ASN A 33 14.02 -10.80 15.40
N ALA A 34 13.15 -11.11 16.37
CA ALA A 34 11.76 -10.68 16.34
C ALA A 34 11.59 -9.25 16.87
N CYS A 35 11.90 -8.98 18.14
CA CYS A 35 11.55 -7.71 18.77
C CYS A 35 12.67 -6.65 18.76
N LYS A 36 13.90 -7.01 18.40
CA LYS A 36 15.10 -6.14 18.38
C LYS A 36 15.48 -5.46 19.71
N SER A 37 14.71 -5.67 20.79
CA SER A 37 14.85 -4.95 22.08
C SER A 37 15.85 -5.55 23.06
N VAL A 38 16.16 -6.84 22.94
CA VAL A 38 17.14 -7.53 23.80
C VAL A 38 18.25 -8.13 22.96
N ARG A 39 19.42 -8.35 23.61
CA ARG A 39 20.59 -8.92 22.94
C ARG A 39 21.05 -10.18 23.65
N TYR A 40 21.74 -11.08 22.93
CA TYR A 40 22.24 -12.36 23.40
C TYR A 40 23.64 -12.61 22.88
N CYS A 41 24.51 -13.19 23.71
CA CYS A 41 25.85 -13.63 23.32
C CYS A 41 25.84 -14.89 22.43
N GLY A 42 24.74 -15.66 22.45
CA GLY A 42 24.59 -16.87 21.65
C GLY A 42 23.18 -17.42 21.65
N VAL A 43 22.96 -18.42 20.78
CA VAL A 43 21.65 -19.07 20.57
C VAL A 43 21.17 -19.77 21.88
N GLN A 44 22.08 -20.33 22.68
CA GLN A 44 21.71 -20.99 23.93
C GLN A 44 21.09 -19.98 24.90
N CYS A 45 21.73 -18.84 25.13
CA CYS A 45 21.19 -17.77 25.98
C CYS A 45 19.83 -17.26 25.49
N GLN A 46 19.62 -17.21 24.17
CA GLN A 46 18.31 -16.85 23.63
C GLN A 46 17.24 -17.90 23.93
N LYS A 47 17.58 -19.19 23.84
CA LYS A 47 16.66 -20.29 24.17
C LYS A 47 16.33 -20.30 25.67
N ASP A 48 17.30 -20.14 26.51
CA ASP A 48 17.15 -20.18 27.99
C ASP A 48 16.30 -19.00 28.50
N HIS A 49 16.47 -17.80 27.90
CA HIS A 49 15.67 -16.61 28.24
C HIS A 49 14.29 -16.58 27.61
N ARG A 50 14.02 -17.43 26.60
CA ARG A 50 12.75 -17.40 25.82
C ARG A 50 11.48 -17.50 26.66
N PRO A 51 11.37 -18.35 27.70
CA PRO A 51 10.17 -18.43 28.54
C PRO A 51 9.80 -17.09 29.18
N GLN A 52 10.79 -16.40 29.73
CA GLN A 52 10.62 -15.10 30.40
C GLN A 52 10.37 -13.96 29.40
N HIS A 53 11.08 -13.97 28.27
CA HIS A 53 11.03 -12.93 27.24
C HIS A 53 9.79 -13.01 26.33
N LYS A 54 9.15 -14.17 26.19
CA LYS A 54 8.10 -14.44 25.20
C LYS A 54 6.98 -13.40 25.19
N ARG A 55 6.47 -12.99 26.36
CA ARG A 55 5.37 -12.01 26.47
C ARG A 55 5.81 -10.61 26.03
N ALA A 56 6.94 -10.14 26.54
CA ALA A 56 7.53 -8.85 26.20
C ALA A 56 7.92 -8.80 24.71
N CYS A 57 8.50 -9.90 24.20
CA CYS A 57 8.82 -10.02 22.78
C CYS A 57 7.59 -9.86 21.88
N LYS A 58 6.49 -10.56 22.17
CA LYS A 58 5.25 -10.45 21.42
C LYS A 58 4.69 -9.03 21.44
N LYS A 59 4.70 -8.38 22.62
CA LYS A 59 4.24 -7.00 22.76
C LYS A 59 5.07 -6.07 21.88
N ARG A 60 6.42 -6.15 21.98
CA ARG A 60 7.31 -5.29 21.19
C ARG A 60 7.18 -5.53 19.67
N VAL A 61 6.99 -6.78 19.24
CA VAL A 61 6.73 -7.10 17.83
C VAL A 61 5.45 -6.43 17.33
N ALA A 62 4.38 -6.44 18.14
CA ALA A 62 3.13 -5.75 17.80
C ALA A 62 3.34 -4.23 17.72
N GLU A 63 4.08 -3.62 18.66
CA GLU A 63 4.43 -2.20 18.63
C GLU A 63 5.22 -1.83 17.38
N LEU A 64 6.26 -2.61 17.03
CA LEU A 64 7.05 -2.41 15.81
C LEU A 64 6.20 -2.54 14.55
N ARG A 65 5.23 -3.46 14.53
CA ARG A 65 4.29 -3.59 13.42
C ARG A 65 3.39 -2.36 13.34
N ASP A 66 2.89 -1.88 14.46
CA ASP A 66 2.05 -0.67 14.52
C ASP A 66 2.85 0.59 14.11
N GLU A 67 4.11 0.72 14.51
CA GLU A 67 4.99 1.81 14.06
C GLU A 67 5.09 1.88 12.52
N ILE A 68 5.19 0.71 11.86
CA ILE A 68 5.23 0.62 10.39
C ILE A 68 3.82 0.85 9.81
N LEU A 69 2.82 0.19 10.39
CA LEU A 69 1.44 0.22 9.89
C LEU A 69 0.87 1.64 9.93
N PHE A 70 1.11 2.42 10.99
CA PHE A 70 0.56 3.77 11.15
C PHE A 70 1.48 4.89 10.63
N LYS A 71 2.58 4.55 9.98
CA LYS A 71 3.37 5.54 9.26
C LYS A 71 2.58 6.04 8.05
N GLN A 72 2.50 7.38 7.88
CA GLN A 72 1.88 7.98 6.70
C GLN A 72 2.73 7.69 5.46
N PRO A 73 2.19 7.03 4.42
CA PRO A 73 2.88 6.90 3.14
C PRO A 73 3.04 8.28 2.46
N GLU A 74 4.13 8.45 1.73
CA GLU A 74 4.44 9.72 1.03
C GLU A 74 3.51 9.94 -0.18
N SER A 75 3.06 8.86 -0.82
CA SER A 75 2.17 8.88 -1.99
C SER A 75 1.27 7.65 -2.00
N THR A 76 0.32 7.63 -2.92
CA THR A 76 -0.46 6.42 -3.22
C THR A 76 0.42 5.38 -3.92
N HIS A 77 -0.01 4.11 -3.87
CA HIS A 77 0.62 2.99 -4.57
C HIS A 77 0.68 3.17 -6.10
N LEU A 78 -0.19 4.01 -6.66
CA LEU A 78 -0.25 4.28 -8.11
C LEU A 78 0.93 5.14 -8.60
N GLY A 79 1.52 5.97 -7.72
CA GLY A 79 2.59 6.90 -8.07
C GLY A 79 2.15 7.95 -9.09
N ASP A 80 3.08 8.37 -9.94
CA ASP A 80 2.88 9.44 -10.92
C ASP A 80 2.61 8.90 -12.33
N CYS A 81 1.82 9.65 -13.10
CA CYS A 81 1.69 9.40 -14.54
C CYS A 81 3.06 9.58 -15.22
N PRO A 82 3.59 8.56 -15.95
CA PRO A 82 4.94 8.60 -16.51
C PRO A 82 5.12 9.59 -17.68
N ILE A 83 4.05 10.31 -18.06
CA ILE A 83 4.06 11.28 -19.15
C ILE A 83 4.02 12.72 -18.63
N CYS A 84 3.11 13.06 -17.72
CA CYS A 84 2.99 14.42 -17.17
C CYS A 84 3.62 14.57 -15.78
N CYS A 85 4.12 13.48 -15.18
CA CYS A 85 4.74 13.47 -13.86
C CYS A 85 3.86 14.07 -12.74
N LEU A 86 2.53 14.03 -12.91
CA LEU A 86 1.59 14.40 -11.88
C LEU A 86 1.04 13.13 -11.21
N PRO A 87 0.73 13.17 -9.90
CA PRO A 87 0.15 12.04 -9.20
C PRO A 87 -1.06 11.46 -9.93
N LEU A 88 -1.17 10.13 -9.97
CA LEU A 88 -2.36 9.46 -10.49
C LEU A 88 -3.50 9.61 -9.47
N PRO A 89 -4.72 9.94 -9.94
CA PRO A 89 -5.91 9.90 -9.08
C PRO A 89 -6.17 8.48 -8.60
N ILE A 90 -6.78 8.33 -7.43
CA ILE A 90 -7.18 7.01 -6.90
C ILE A 90 -8.47 6.48 -7.53
N ASP A 91 -9.17 7.31 -8.27
CA ASP A 91 -10.38 6.96 -9.03
C ASP A 91 -9.97 6.21 -10.30
N ASP A 92 -10.37 4.94 -10.38
CA ASP A 92 -10.02 4.02 -11.45
C ASP A 92 -10.48 4.49 -12.83
N ASP A 93 -11.52 5.34 -12.87
CA ASP A 93 -12.04 5.93 -14.11
C ASP A 93 -11.15 7.06 -14.65
N LYS A 94 -10.15 7.54 -13.89
CA LYS A 94 -9.31 8.69 -14.27
C LYS A 94 -7.94 8.33 -14.85
N TYR A 95 -7.63 7.06 -14.96
CA TYR A 95 -6.42 6.56 -15.61
C TYR A 95 -6.69 5.26 -16.35
N ILE A 96 -5.76 4.86 -17.19
CA ILE A 96 -5.81 3.61 -17.94
C ILE A 96 -4.50 2.85 -17.83
N MET A 97 -4.60 1.54 -17.64
CA MET A 97 -3.46 0.64 -17.75
C MET A 97 -3.23 0.24 -19.21
N MET A 98 -2.01 0.42 -19.68
CA MET A 98 -1.60 0.06 -21.04
C MET A 98 -1.14 -1.39 -21.09
N ALA A 99 -1.92 -2.29 -21.69
CA ALA A 99 -1.63 -3.73 -21.76
C ALA A 99 -0.26 -4.06 -22.38
N CYS A 100 0.23 -3.22 -23.30
CA CYS A 100 1.52 -3.41 -23.97
C CYS A 100 2.76 -3.15 -23.10
N CYS A 101 2.64 -2.42 -22.00
CA CYS A 101 3.78 -2.03 -21.14
C CYS A 101 3.46 -1.95 -19.65
N SER A 102 2.25 -2.30 -19.23
CA SER A 102 1.77 -2.27 -17.84
C SER A 102 1.90 -0.91 -17.13
N LYS A 103 1.96 0.18 -17.89
CA LYS A 103 2.04 1.52 -17.31
C LYS A 103 0.66 2.12 -17.13
N MET A 104 0.41 2.66 -15.93
CA MET A 104 -0.76 3.47 -15.62
C MET A 104 -0.56 4.87 -16.20
N ILE A 105 -1.49 5.34 -17.03
CA ILE A 105 -1.41 6.64 -17.70
C ILE A 105 -2.69 7.40 -17.42
N CYS A 106 -2.59 8.65 -16.97
CA CYS A 106 -3.78 9.46 -16.70
C CYS A 106 -4.58 9.71 -17.98
N ASN A 107 -5.90 9.81 -17.85
CA ASN A 107 -6.79 10.05 -18.97
C ASN A 107 -6.45 11.34 -19.75
N GLY A 108 -5.95 12.38 -19.08
CA GLY A 108 -5.49 13.60 -19.75
C GLY A 108 -4.39 13.34 -20.78
N CYS A 109 -3.35 12.58 -20.41
CA CYS A 109 -2.25 12.24 -21.33
C CYS A 109 -2.70 11.28 -22.43
N ASN A 110 -3.55 10.31 -22.09
CA ASN A 110 -4.11 9.38 -23.09
C ASN A 110 -5.00 10.12 -24.09
N TYR A 111 -5.87 11.04 -23.63
CA TYR A 111 -6.72 11.87 -24.46
C TYR A 111 -5.91 12.78 -25.38
N ALA A 112 -4.94 13.53 -24.83
CA ALA A 112 -4.10 14.42 -25.62
C ALA A 112 -3.33 13.67 -26.74
N ASN A 113 -2.81 12.47 -26.42
CA ASN A 113 -2.18 11.64 -27.45
C ASN A 113 -3.16 11.20 -28.54
N ARG A 114 -4.38 10.78 -28.16
CA ARG A 114 -5.42 10.39 -29.14
C ARG A 114 -5.81 11.55 -30.06
N MET A 115 -6.03 12.75 -29.50
CA MET A 115 -6.38 13.92 -30.28
C MET A 115 -5.30 14.26 -31.30
N ARG A 116 -4.03 14.29 -30.87
CA ARG A 116 -2.89 14.50 -31.77
C ARG A 116 -2.82 13.46 -32.90
N GLU A 117 -3.11 12.19 -32.58
CA GLU A 117 -3.09 11.10 -33.57
C GLU A 117 -4.22 11.20 -34.58
N LEU A 118 -5.41 11.61 -34.12
CA LEU A 118 -6.58 11.84 -34.99
C LEU A 118 -6.36 13.04 -35.92
N GLU A 119 -5.91 14.18 -35.37
CA GLU A 119 -5.65 15.39 -36.15
C GLU A 119 -4.55 15.18 -37.18
N GLY A 120 -3.47 14.47 -36.77
CA GLY A 120 -2.35 14.14 -37.65
C GLY A 120 -2.63 12.99 -38.63
N LYS A 121 -3.78 12.33 -38.54
CA LYS A 121 -4.11 11.10 -39.30
C LYS A 121 -3.02 10.04 -39.23
N ILE A 122 -2.39 9.92 -38.06
CA ILE A 122 -1.29 8.97 -37.82
C ILE A 122 -1.78 7.74 -37.05
N GLN A 123 -1.03 6.65 -37.14
CA GLN A 123 -1.35 5.40 -36.46
C GLN A 123 -1.41 5.58 -34.95
N GLN A 124 -2.46 5.06 -34.34
CA GLN A 124 -2.63 5.07 -32.88
C GLN A 124 -1.57 4.16 -32.21
N LYS A 125 -0.87 4.73 -31.23
CA LYS A 125 0.18 4.06 -30.48
C LYS A 125 0.03 4.30 -28.98
N CYS A 126 0.61 3.43 -28.18
CA CYS A 126 0.77 3.68 -26.75
C CYS A 126 1.52 4.98 -26.52
N PRO A 127 1.01 5.93 -25.74
CA PRO A 127 1.69 7.20 -25.50
C PRO A 127 3.01 7.05 -24.76
N PHE A 128 3.25 5.93 -24.10
CA PHE A 128 4.49 5.64 -23.37
C PHE A 128 5.49 4.82 -24.20
N CYS A 129 5.16 3.55 -24.51
CA CYS A 129 6.10 2.65 -25.17
C CYS A 129 6.05 2.67 -26.71
N ARG A 130 5.10 3.44 -27.30
CA ARG A 130 4.92 3.61 -28.75
C ARG A 130 4.51 2.33 -29.49
N HIS A 131 4.19 1.26 -28.77
CA HIS A 131 3.62 0.05 -29.36
C HIS A 131 2.29 0.38 -30.05
N PRO A 132 1.96 -0.20 -31.21
CA PRO A 132 0.64 -0.03 -31.84
C PRO A 132 -0.48 -0.34 -30.85
N ARG A 133 -1.51 0.50 -30.81
CA ARG A 133 -2.65 0.27 -29.92
C ARG A 133 -3.41 -0.97 -30.37
N ALA A 134 -3.77 -1.83 -29.44
CA ALA A 134 -4.61 -2.98 -29.69
C ALA A 134 -5.94 -2.53 -30.31
N LYS A 135 -6.34 -3.19 -31.41
CA LYS A 135 -7.59 -2.89 -32.16
C LYS A 135 -8.80 -3.62 -31.60
N SER A 136 -8.57 -4.60 -30.76
CA SER A 136 -9.62 -5.40 -30.13
C SER A 136 -9.23 -5.79 -28.71
N GLN A 137 -10.22 -6.14 -27.90
CA GLN A 137 -10.00 -6.68 -26.56
C GLN A 137 -9.09 -7.91 -26.59
N LYS A 138 -9.28 -8.81 -27.56
CA LYS A 138 -8.44 -10.02 -27.74
C LYS A 138 -6.96 -9.68 -27.99
N GLU A 139 -6.66 -8.57 -28.68
CA GLU A 139 -5.27 -8.14 -28.86
C GLU A 139 -4.68 -7.58 -27.57
N ALA A 140 -5.44 -6.76 -26.85
CA ALA A 140 -5.03 -6.25 -25.55
C ALA A 140 -4.76 -7.39 -24.55
N GLU A 141 -5.60 -8.41 -24.56
CA GLU A 141 -5.45 -9.61 -23.74
C GLU A 141 -4.18 -10.40 -24.07
N ARG A 142 -3.88 -10.56 -25.37
CA ARG A 142 -2.63 -11.22 -25.79
C ARG A 142 -1.39 -10.47 -25.32
N ASP A 143 -1.44 -9.13 -25.39
CA ASP A 143 -0.33 -8.30 -24.90
C ASP A 143 -0.19 -8.44 -23.38
N LEU A 144 -1.29 -8.41 -22.64
CA LEU A 144 -1.31 -8.61 -21.20
C LEU A 144 -0.77 -10.00 -20.82
N MET A 145 -1.21 -11.06 -21.51
CA MET A 145 -0.77 -12.44 -21.27
C MET A 145 0.75 -12.57 -21.49
N LYS A 146 1.27 -12.07 -22.61
CA LYS A 146 2.74 -12.09 -22.88
C LYS A 146 3.53 -11.44 -21.77
N ARG A 147 3.03 -10.35 -21.19
CA ARG A 147 3.71 -9.67 -20.06
C ARG A 147 3.60 -10.48 -18.78
N ALA A 148 2.43 -11.06 -18.50
CA ALA A 148 2.25 -11.93 -17.33
C ALA A 148 3.18 -13.16 -17.41
N GLU A 149 3.35 -13.77 -18.60
CA GLU A 149 4.30 -14.85 -18.86
C GLU A 149 5.78 -14.41 -18.67
N ALA A 150 6.07 -13.13 -18.92
CA ALA A 150 7.37 -12.51 -18.64
C ALA A 150 7.54 -12.06 -17.17
N ASN A 151 6.70 -12.53 -16.25
CA ASN A 151 6.71 -12.21 -14.82
C ASN A 151 6.50 -10.71 -14.50
N ASP A 152 5.72 -9.99 -15.32
CA ASP A 152 5.31 -8.64 -15.00
C ASP A 152 4.19 -8.66 -13.94
N PRO A 153 4.44 -8.14 -12.72
CA PRO A 153 3.50 -8.29 -11.61
C PRO A 153 2.18 -7.55 -11.84
N VAL A 154 2.21 -6.37 -12.49
CA VAL A 154 1.01 -5.58 -12.79
C VAL A 154 0.11 -6.33 -13.79
N SER A 155 0.72 -6.91 -14.84
CA SER A 155 -0.03 -7.72 -15.80
C SER A 155 -0.59 -8.99 -15.18
N MET A 156 0.14 -9.64 -14.25
CA MET A 156 -0.37 -10.79 -13.50
C MET A 156 -1.55 -10.40 -12.62
N SER A 157 -1.48 -9.26 -11.92
CA SER A 157 -2.57 -8.74 -11.10
C SER A 157 -3.82 -8.52 -11.95
N GLN A 158 -3.69 -7.88 -13.11
CA GLN A 158 -4.80 -7.65 -14.05
C GLN A 158 -5.39 -8.96 -14.60
N MET A 159 -4.55 -9.97 -14.89
CA MET A 159 -5.04 -11.30 -15.26
C MET A 159 -5.81 -11.96 -14.10
N GLY A 160 -5.35 -11.79 -12.87
CA GLY A 160 -6.03 -12.27 -11.68
C GLY A 160 -7.41 -11.63 -11.50
N VAL A 161 -7.51 -10.31 -11.61
CA VAL A 161 -8.80 -9.57 -11.55
C VAL A 161 -9.75 -10.04 -12.64
N ARG A 162 -9.23 -10.25 -13.85
CA ARG A 162 -10.03 -10.74 -14.95
C ARG A 162 -10.55 -12.17 -14.71
N CYS A 163 -9.69 -13.09 -14.30
CA CYS A 163 -10.10 -14.45 -13.91
C CYS A 163 -11.22 -14.42 -12.84
N TYR A 164 -11.09 -13.50 -11.87
CA TYR A 164 -12.12 -13.29 -10.85
C TYR A 164 -13.46 -12.85 -11.46
N GLN A 165 -13.46 -11.89 -12.39
CA GLN A 165 -14.66 -11.39 -13.07
C GLN A 165 -15.33 -12.48 -13.94
N GLU A 166 -14.53 -13.38 -14.52
CA GLU A 166 -14.98 -14.52 -15.33
C GLU A 166 -15.43 -15.72 -14.46
N GLY A 167 -15.27 -15.65 -13.12
CA GLY A 167 -15.62 -16.72 -12.18
C GLY A 167 -14.55 -17.81 -12.02
N ASP A 168 -13.39 -17.67 -12.68
CA ASP A 168 -12.24 -18.55 -12.47
C ASP A 168 -11.46 -18.11 -11.22
N TYR A 169 -12.03 -18.37 -10.04
CA TYR A 169 -11.41 -18.02 -8.76
C TYR A 169 -10.10 -18.76 -8.50
N LYS A 170 -9.89 -19.95 -9.11
CA LYS A 170 -8.63 -20.68 -9.00
C LYS A 170 -7.52 -19.99 -9.79
N GLY A 171 -7.80 -19.60 -11.02
CA GLY A 171 -6.89 -18.80 -11.85
C GLY A 171 -6.59 -17.46 -11.20
N ALA A 172 -7.63 -16.75 -10.70
CA ALA A 172 -7.48 -15.49 -9.98
C ALA A 172 -6.51 -15.62 -8.81
N PHE A 173 -6.73 -16.58 -7.92
CA PHE A 173 -5.86 -16.83 -6.77
C PHE A 173 -4.41 -17.14 -7.18
N GLY A 174 -4.22 -17.94 -8.24
CA GLY A 174 -2.91 -18.29 -8.76
C GLY A 174 -2.12 -17.07 -9.28
N TYR A 175 -2.76 -16.23 -10.10
CA TYR A 175 -2.15 -15.02 -10.63
C TYR A 175 -1.86 -13.97 -9.54
N LEU A 176 -2.84 -13.69 -8.68
CA LEU A 176 -2.71 -12.70 -7.61
C LEU A 176 -1.65 -13.10 -6.58
N THR A 177 -1.55 -14.39 -6.23
CA THR A 177 -0.49 -14.86 -5.31
C THR A 177 0.90 -14.65 -5.90
N LYS A 178 1.09 -14.92 -7.20
CA LYS A 178 2.38 -14.67 -7.88
C LYS A 178 2.68 -13.17 -7.95
N ALA A 179 1.70 -12.35 -8.34
CA ALA A 179 1.85 -10.90 -8.43
C ALA A 179 2.22 -10.28 -7.07
N ALA A 180 1.52 -10.66 -5.99
CA ALA A 180 1.82 -10.21 -4.63
C ALA A 180 3.23 -10.65 -4.18
N GLY A 181 3.64 -11.88 -4.52
CA GLY A 181 4.99 -12.38 -4.26
C GLY A 181 6.09 -11.61 -5.01
N LEU A 182 5.77 -10.99 -6.13
CA LEU A 182 6.64 -10.10 -6.90
C LEU A 182 6.51 -8.62 -6.48
N GLY A 183 5.69 -8.33 -5.47
CA GLY A 183 5.56 -7.01 -4.86
C GLY A 183 4.44 -6.13 -5.43
N ASP A 184 3.51 -6.68 -6.21
CA ASP A 184 2.34 -5.93 -6.65
C ASP A 184 1.40 -5.61 -5.48
N ILE A 185 1.02 -4.35 -5.36
CA ILE A 185 0.25 -3.85 -4.23
C ILE A 185 -1.24 -4.12 -4.41
N ASP A 186 -1.74 -3.96 -5.63
CA ASP A 186 -3.13 -4.24 -5.98
C ASP A 186 -3.45 -5.73 -5.81
N ALA A 187 -2.48 -6.61 -6.13
CA ALA A 187 -2.63 -8.04 -5.90
C ALA A 187 -2.82 -8.39 -4.41
N HIS A 188 -2.17 -7.69 -3.49
CA HIS A 188 -2.43 -7.86 -2.07
C HIS A 188 -3.86 -7.42 -1.70
N PHE A 189 -4.33 -6.30 -2.23
CA PHE A 189 -5.70 -5.84 -2.00
C PHE A 189 -6.73 -6.85 -2.54
N GLU A 190 -6.54 -7.35 -3.75
CA GLU A 190 -7.43 -8.34 -4.36
C GLU A 190 -7.42 -9.70 -3.63
N LEU A 191 -6.24 -10.14 -3.14
CA LEU A 191 -6.18 -11.33 -2.28
C LEU A 191 -6.93 -11.14 -0.97
N SER A 192 -6.95 -9.92 -0.40
CA SER A 192 -7.75 -9.66 0.78
C SER A 192 -9.24 -9.84 0.52
N ASN A 193 -9.73 -9.40 -0.65
CA ASN A 193 -11.11 -9.58 -1.07
C ASN A 193 -11.45 -11.08 -1.23
N LEU A 194 -10.57 -11.85 -1.87
CA LEU A 194 -10.75 -13.30 -2.01
C LEU A 194 -10.85 -14.02 -0.66
N TYR A 195 -9.99 -13.65 0.31
CA TYR A 195 -10.04 -14.23 1.67
C TYR A 195 -11.24 -13.76 2.49
N SER A 196 -11.74 -12.55 2.23
CA SER A 196 -12.96 -12.03 2.87
C SER A 196 -14.22 -12.73 2.38
N GLU A 197 -14.29 -13.03 1.08
CA GLU A 197 -15.47 -13.61 0.44
C GLU A 197 -15.52 -15.15 0.51
N GLY A 198 -14.39 -15.81 0.71
CA GLY A 198 -14.31 -17.28 0.75
C GLY A 198 -14.73 -17.94 -0.57
N LYS A 199 -14.35 -17.35 -1.72
CA LYS A 199 -14.80 -17.83 -3.04
C LYS A 199 -13.87 -18.88 -3.66
N GLY A 200 -14.46 -19.83 -4.35
CA GLY A 200 -13.77 -20.85 -5.15
C GLY A 200 -12.93 -21.80 -4.29
N VAL A 201 -11.61 -21.81 -4.54
CA VAL A 201 -10.64 -22.64 -3.80
C VAL A 201 -10.13 -22.00 -2.51
N VAL A 202 -10.48 -20.73 -2.29
CA VAL A 202 -10.06 -19.95 -1.12
C VAL A 202 -11.17 -20.04 -0.07
N GLN A 203 -10.83 -20.52 1.12
CA GLN A 203 -11.73 -20.46 2.26
C GLN A 203 -11.62 -19.09 2.93
N GLU A 204 -12.72 -18.60 3.49
CA GLU A 204 -12.72 -17.38 4.30
C GLU A 204 -11.65 -17.47 5.39
N ASP A 205 -10.75 -16.51 5.44
CA ASP A 205 -9.67 -16.43 6.43
C ASP A 205 -9.40 -14.97 6.80
N LYS A 206 -10.03 -14.52 7.87
CA LYS A 206 -9.90 -13.15 8.38
C LYS A 206 -8.47 -12.74 8.74
N LYS A 207 -7.62 -13.70 9.13
CA LYS A 207 -6.21 -13.38 9.43
C LYS A 207 -5.41 -13.10 8.17
N LYS A 208 -5.65 -13.88 7.10
CA LYS A 208 -5.00 -13.66 5.81
C LYS A 208 -5.55 -12.41 5.12
N GLU A 209 -6.86 -12.18 5.20
CA GLU A 209 -7.47 -10.92 4.73
C GLU A 209 -6.75 -9.72 5.35
N VAL A 210 -6.68 -9.64 6.69
CA VAL A 210 -6.03 -8.54 7.40
C VAL A 210 -4.54 -8.45 7.04
N TYR A 211 -3.83 -9.57 6.96
CA TYR A 211 -2.44 -9.58 6.53
C TYR A 211 -2.24 -8.91 5.16
N HIS A 212 -3.06 -9.27 4.18
CA HIS A 212 -2.97 -8.70 2.84
C HIS A 212 -3.41 -7.24 2.79
N LEU A 213 -4.43 -6.85 3.58
CA LEU A 213 -4.80 -5.43 3.74
C LEU A 213 -3.66 -4.61 4.34
N GLU A 214 -2.97 -5.12 5.37
CA GLU A 214 -1.83 -4.43 5.97
C GLU A 214 -0.67 -4.27 4.99
N GLU A 215 -0.33 -5.33 4.21
CA GLU A 215 0.73 -5.26 3.21
C GLU A 215 0.44 -4.23 2.10
N ALA A 216 -0.81 -4.12 1.66
CA ALA A 216 -1.22 -3.10 0.70
C ALA A 216 -1.23 -1.70 1.35
N ALA A 217 -1.79 -1.55 2.55
CA ALA A 217 -1.94 -0.29 3.25
C ALA A 217 -0.59 0.37 3.59
N ILE A 218 0.40 -0.40 4.05
CA ILE A 218 1.76 0.09 4.36
C ILE A 218 2.40 0.73 3.11
N ARG A 219 2.11 0.19 1.93
CA ARG A 219 2.63 0.67 0.65
C ARG A 219 1.74 1.72 -0.04
N GLY A 220 0.80 2.30 0.70
CA GLY A 220 0.02 3.45 0.25
C GLY A 220 -1.24 3.13 -0.56
N HIS A 221 -1.84 1.93 -0.38
CA HIS A 221 -3.12 1.61 -1.00
C HIS A 221 -4.29 2.18 -0.16
N PRO A 222 -5.02 3.22 -0.63
CA PRO A 222 -6.00 3.93 0.18
C PRO A 222 -7.21 3.05 0.56
N LYS A 223 -7.75 2.28 -0.40
CA LYS A 223 -8.90 1.40 -0.16
C LYS A 223 -8.56 0.29 0.86
N ALA A 224 -7.34 -0.28 0.79
CA ALA A 224 -6.90 -1.25 1.80
C ALA A 224 -6.82 -0.63 3.20
N ARG A 225 -6.34 0.61 3.28
CA ARG A 225 -6.31 1.39 4.53
C ARG A 225 -7.71 1.67 5.07
N HIS A 226 -8.65 2.04 4.19
CA HIS A 226 -10.06 2.20 4.53
C HIS A 226 -10.65 0.91 5.13
N ASN A 227 -10.45 -0.22 4.45
CA ASN A 227 -10.96 -1.52 4.90
C ASN A 227 -10.40 -1.94 6.27
N LEU A 228 -9.11 -1.63 6.55
CA LEU A 228 -8.55 -1.80 7.89
C LEU A 228 -9.24 -0.92 8.93
N GLY A 229 -9.59 0.31 8.59
CA GLY A 229 -10.38 1.19 9.44
C GLY A 229 -11.74 0.59 9.78
N CYS A 230 -12.45 0.04 8.79
CA CYS A 230 -13.71 -0.67 9.01
C CYS A 230 -13.51 -1.90 9.91
N TYR A 231 -12.49 -2.71 9.65
CA TYR A 231 -12.17 -3.88 10.46
C TYR A 231 -11.88 -3.56 11.93
N GLU A 232 -11.13 -2.48 12.20
CA GLU A 232 -10.83 -2.06 13.58
C GLU A 232 -12.06 -1.45 14.26
N SER A 233 -12.94 -0.77 13.50
CA SER A 233 -14.23 -0.22 14.00
C SER A 233 -15.14 -1.32 14.52
N GLU A 234 -15.27 -2.44 13.82
CA GLU A 234 -16.05 -3.61 14.26
C GLU A 234 -15.54 -4.20 15.59
N ARG A 235 -14.31 -3.89 15.97
CA ARG A 235 -13.63 -4.36 17.18
C ARG A 235 -13.59 -3.31 18.29
N PHE A 236 -14.30 -2.20 18.12
CA PHE A 236 -14.35 -1.08 19.07
C PHE A 236 -12.96 -0.51 19.41
N LYS A 237 -12.09 -0.41 18.41
CA LYS A 237 -10.74 0.14 18.55
C LYS A 237 -10.66 1.53 17.95
N ASP A 238 -11.38 2.47 18.52
CA ASP A 238 -11.63 3.81 17.99
C ASP A 238 -10.36 4.56 17.61
N GLU A 239 -9.30 4.49 18.41
CA GLU A 239 -8.01 5.13 18.09
C GLU A 239 -7.36 4.57 16.83
N ARG A 240 -7.37 3.24 16.65
CA ARG A 240 -6.82 2.59 15.45
C ARG A 240 -7.68 2.86 14.23
N THR A 241 -8.99 2.81 14.40
CA THR A 241 -10.00 3.14 13.39
C THR A 241 -9.78 4.54 12.83
N THR A 242 -9.70 5.54 13.69
CA THR A 242 -9.51 6.94 13.28
C THR A 242 -8.16 7.15 12.60
N LYS A 243 -7.07 6.53 13.08
CA LYS A 243 -5.76 6.57 12.43
C LYS A 243 -5.80 6.03 11.00
N HIS A 244 -6.44 4.87 10.78
CA HIS A 244 -6.58 4.31 9.44
C HIS A 244 -7.33 5.24 8.50
N PHE A 245 -8.49 5.77 8.92
CA PHE A 245 -9.27 6.69 8.08
C PHE A 245 -8.53 8.00 7.80
N ILE A 246 -7.83 8.58 8.78
CA ILE A 246 -7.03 9.79 8.58
C ILE A 246 -5.92 9.54 7.55
N ILE A 247 -5.18 8.43 7.66
CA ILE A 247 -4.11 8.08 6.70
C ILE A 247 -4.68 7.88 5.29
N ALA A 248 -5.82 7.19 5.16
CA ALA A 248 -6.46 6.99 3.86
C ALA A 248 -6.98 8.31 3.26
N ALA A 249 -7.61 9.15 4.08
CA ALA A 249 -8.06 10.48 3.66
C ALA A 249 -6.89 11.36 3.20
N ASN A 250 -5.75 11.33 3.89
CA ASN A 250 -4.52 12.02 3.49
C ASN A 250 -3.94 11.51 2.16
N LEU A 251 -4.32 10.32 1.73
CA LEU A 251 -3.99 9.76 0.40
C LEU A 251 -5.06 10.08 -0.66
N GLY A 252 -6.11 10.83 -0.31
CA GLY A 252 -7.15 11.29 -1.21
C GLY A 252 -8.43 10.44 -1.22
N ASP A 253 -8.60 9.50 -0.27
CA ASP A 253 -9.80 8.65 -0.19
C ASP A 253 -11.00 9.42 0.38
N ASP A 254 -12.00 9.65 -0.48
CA ASP A 254 -13.21 10.41 -0.13
C ASP A 254 -14.07 9.71 0.94
N ASP A 255 -14.15 8.38 0.89
CA ASP A 255 -14.97 7.64 1.84
C ASP A 255 -14.34 7.67 3.23
N SER A 256 -13.03 7.56 3.30
CA SER A 256 -12.29 7.75 4.55
C SER A 256 -12.42 9.19 5.07
N MET A 257 -12.39 10.21 4.20
CA MET A 257 -12.63 11.59 4.63
C MET A 257 -14.03 11.78 5.22
N LYS A 258 -15.06 11.12 4.67
CA LYS A 258 -16.40 11.10 5.25
C LYS A 258 -16.42 10.44 6.64
N MET A 259 -15.63 9.35 6.81
CA MET A 259 -15.51 8.68 8.12
C MET A 259 -14.76 9.54 9.14
N VAL A 260 -13.70 10.25 8.74
CA VAL A 260 -13.00 11.23 9.60
C VAL A 260 -13.96 12.34 10.05
N LYS A 261 -14.82 12.86 9.14
CA LYS A 261 -15.84 13.85 9.47
C LYS A 261 -16.86 13.31 10.49
N LYS A 262 -17.33 12.07 10.30
CA LYS A 262 -18.23 11.40 11.28
C LYS A 262 -17.55 11.23 12.64
N GLY A 263 -16.28 10.83 12.65
CA GLY A 263 -15.47 10.72 13.87
C GLY A 263 -15.32 12.05 14.61
N PHE A 264 -15.11 13.15 13.87
CA PHE A 264 -15.10 14.50 14.44
C PHE A 264 -16.44 14.89 15.06
N GLN A 265 -17.55 14.63 14.37
CA GLN A 265 -18.91 14.88 14.88
C GLN A 265 -19.23 14.06 16.13
N GLY A 266 -18.68 12.85 16.24
CA GLY A 266 -18.82 11.95 17.38
C GLY A 266 -17.79 12.17 18.50
N GLY A 267 -16.88 13.15 18.38
CA GLY A 267 -15.86 13.44 19.40
C GLY A 267 -14.68 12.47 19.44
N LEU A 268 -14.55 11.57 18.44
CA LEU A 268 -13.43 10.63 18.32
C LEU A 268 -12.21 11.21 17.60
N VAL A 269 -12.38 12.29 16.85
CA VAL A 269 -11.32 13.01 16.12
C VAL A 269 -11.26 14.44 16.62
N SER A 270 -10.08 14.95 16.94
CA SER A 270 -9.89 16.32 17.37
C SER A 270 -10.18 17.31 16.23
N LYS A 271 -10.44 18.58 16.57
CA LYS A 271 -10.63 19.65 15.59
C LYS A 271 -9.36 19.87 14.78
N GLU A 272 -8.22 19.75 15.40
CA GLU A 272 -6.88 19.89 14.82
C GLU A 272 -6.63 18.79 13.80
N ASP A 273 -6.88 17.53 14.16
CA ASP A 273 -6.69 16.37 13.26
C ASP A 273 -7.66 16.41 12.08
N PHE A 274 -8.94 16.76 12.34
CA PHE A 274 -9.92 16.90 11.27
C PHE A 274 -9.50 17.99 10.27
N ALA A 275 -9.07 19.17 10.77
CA ALA A 275 -8.63 20.26 9.90
C ALA A 275 -7.35 19.90 9.14
N ALA A 276 -6.42 19.17 9.76
CA ALA A 276 -5.20 18.67 9.11
C ALA A 276 -5.53 17.66 8.00
N ALA A 277 -6.37 16.68 8.28
CA ALA A 277 -6.80 15.67 7.30
C ALA A 277 -7.52 16.32 6.11
N LEU A 278 -8.41 17.28 6.36
CA LEU A 278 -9.13 17.99 5.30
C LEU A 278 -8.18 18.77 4.37
N ARG A 279 -7.18 19.46 4.95
CA ARG A 279 -6.16 20.16 4.14
C ARG A 279 -5.31 19.20 3.32
N ALA A 280 -4.85 18.10 3.92
CA ALA A 280 -4.06 17.08 3.25
C ALA A 280 -4.84 16.43 2.10
N HIS A 281 -6.10 16.06 2.35
CA HIS A 281 -6.99 15.49 1.34
C HIS A 281 -7.17 16.45 0.14
N HIS A 282 -7.50 17.72 0.39
CA HIS A 282 -7.63 18.72 -0.68
C HIS A 282 -6.34 18.88 -1.47
N ALA A 283 -5.20 18.98 -0.78
CA ALA A 283 -3.89 19.14 -1.43
C ALA A 283 -3.57 17.96 -2.38
N VAL A 284 -3.83 16.73 -1.96
CA VAL A 284 -3.60 15.53 -2.79
C VAL A 284 -4.55 15.50 -3.98
N VAL A 285 -5.84 15.79 -3.78
CA VAL A 285 -6.83 15.84 -4.86
C VAL A 285 -6.49 16.96 -5.85
N ASP A 286 -6.09 18.14 -5.38
CA ASP A 286 -5.71 19.25 -6.26
C ASP A 286 -4.43 18.96 -7.03
N ALA A 287 -3.45 18.27 -6.46
CA ALA A 287 -2.24 17.85 -7.15
C ALA A 287 -2.50 16.93 -8.36
N THR A 288 -3.64 16.23 -8.37
CA THR A 288 -4.03 15.40 -9.53
C THR A 288 -4.64 16.21 -10.69
N LYS A 289 -4.96 17.48 -10.50
CA LYS A 289 -5.67 18.29 -11.52
C LYS A 289 -4.70 18.87 -12.55
N SER A 290 -5.14 18.92 -13.82
CA SER A 290 -4.48 19.66 -14.89
C SER A 290 -5.47 20.05 -15.97
N PRO A 291 -5.18 21.06 -16.81
CA PRO A 291 -6.04 21.44 -17.92
C PRO A 291 -6.34 20.26 -18.87
N GLN A 292 -5.35 19.40 -19.12
CA GLN A 292 -5.50 18.22 -19.97
C GLN A 292 -6.41 17.15 -19.33
N ARG A 293 -6.34 16.94 -18.03
CA ARG A 293 -7.21 16.00 -17.30
C ARG A 293 -8.65 16.50 -17.29
N VAL A 294 -8.83 17.80 -17.04
CA VAL A 294 -10.16 18.44 -17.12
C VAL A 294 -10.75 18.39 -18.54
N ALA A 295 -9.93 18.57 -19.58
CA ALA A 295 -10.38 18.43 -20.96
C ALA A 295 -10.82 17.00 -21.28
N ALA A 296 -10.07 16.01 -20.80
CA ALA A 296 -10.43 14.59 -20.94
C ALA A 296 -11.78 14.27 -20.27
N GLU A 297 -12.00 14.74 -19.04
CA GLU A 297 -13.27 14.54 -18.30
C GLU A 297 -14.48 15.15 -19.01
N LYS A 298 -14.31 16.28 -19.71
CA LYS A 298 -15.37 16.94 -20.49
C LYS A 298 -15.62 16.28 -21.86
N SER A 299 -14.71 15.43 -22.30
CA SER A 299 -14.80 14.77 -23.60
C SER A 299 -15.79 13.60 -23.53
N LYS A 300 -16.73 13.55 -24.47
CA LYS A 300 -17.68 12.43 -24.62
C LYS A 300 -17.04 11.15 -25.19
N TYR A 301 -15.72 11.12 -25.39
CA TYR A 301 -14.97 10.00 -25.99
C TYR A 301 -14.27 9.11 -24.95
N TYR A 302 -14.65 9.22 -23.69
CA TYR A 302 -14.28 8.29 -22.61
C TYR A 302 -15.49 7.48 -22.17
#